data_899a88764e320e41ea20caa6ee5ee0a3
#
_entry.id   899a88764e320e41ea20caa6ee5ee0a3
#
_cell.length_a   1.000
_cell.length_b   1.000
_cell.length_c   1.000
_cell.angle_alpha   90.00
_cell.angle_beta   90.00
_cell.angle_gamma   90.00
#
_symmetry.space_group_name_H-M   'P 1'
#
loop_
_entity.id
_entity.type
_entity.pdbx_description
1 polymer ?
#
loop_
_entity_poly.entity_id
_entity_poly.type
_entity_poly.pdbx_seq_one_letter_code
_entity_poly.pdbx_strand_id
1 'polypeptide(L)'
;MKIGAALAGEETLVIAITLSGETAEVLESIRIAKSRGASIICITAVSRSSVAKESQEVIQVAALKNLDTGTKISPQFSILAIMDVLYSYYFANDSYFKTQKYKATLSAIRAKGEHTEDKDE
;
A
#
# COMPACT_ATOMS: atom_id res chain seq x y z
N MET A 1 -8.81 9.66 -2.55
CA MET A 1 -8.88 8.23 -2.94
C MET A 1 -9.58 8.01 -4.28
N LYS A 2 -10.79 8.52 -4.49
CA LYS A 2 -11.57 8.29 -5.72
C LYS A 2 -10.90 8.77 -7.01
N ILE A 3 -10.19 9.90 -6.99
CA ILE A 3 -9.47 10.44 -8.16
C ILE A 3 -8.34 9.49 -8.59
N GLY A 4 -7.55 8.99 -7.65
CA GLY A 4 -6.50 8.00 -7.96
C GLY A 4 -7.06 6.71 -8.53
N ALA A 5 -8.18 6.22 -7.98
CA ALA A 5 -8.87 5.03 -8.49
C ALA A 5 -9.41 5.23 -9.92
N ALA A 6 -9.89 6.43 -10.24
CA ALA A 6 -10.37 6.76 -11.58
C ALA A 6 -9.25 6.84 -12.64
N LEU A 7 -8.00 7.08 -12.21
CA LEU A 7 -6.81 7.10 -13.07
C LEU A 7 -6.13 5.73 -13.20
N ALA A 8 -6.59 4.73 -12.45
CA ALA A 8 -6.05 3.37 -12.53
C ALA A 8 -6.30 2.73 -13.90
N GLY A 9 -5.46 1.80 -14.28
CA GLY A 9 -5.55 1.05 -15.53
C GLY A 9 -4.99 -0.37 -15.36
N GLU A 10 -4.86 -1.10 -16.46
CA GLU A 10 -4.40 -2.50 -16.49
C GLU A 10 -2.99 -2.71 -15.91
N GLU A 11 -2.14 -1.69 -15.96
CA GLU A 11 -0.79 -1.71 -15.38
C GLU A 11 -0.74 -1.22 -13.92
N THR A 12 -1.89 -0.94 -13.31
CA THR A 12 -1.98 -0.42 -11.96
C THR A 12 -2.21 -1.56 -10.97
N LEU A 13 -1.39 -1.60 -9.93
CA LEU A 13 -1.63 -2.42 -8.74
C LEU A 13 -2.15 -1.53 -7.62
N VAL A 14 -3.32 -1.86 -7.11
CA VAL A 14 -3.90 -1.20 -5.93
C VAL A 14 -3.72 -2.11 -4.71
N ILE A 15 -3.13 -1.56 -3.66
CA ILE A 15 -3.03 -2.23 -2.36
C ILE A 15 -4.04 -1.58 -1.43
N ALA A 16 -5.11 -2.30 -1.12
CA ALA A 16 -6.17 -1.84 -0.23
C ALA A 16 -5.88 -2.33 1.20
N ILE A 17 -5.76 -1.40 2.13
CA ILE A 17 -5.50 -1.70 3.54
C ILE A 17 -6.73 -1.31 4.35
N THR A 18 -7.41 -2.29 4.92
CA THR A 18 -8.56 -2.08 5.79
C THR A 18 -8.71 -3.25 6.76
N LEU A 19 -8.60 -2.99 8.06
CA LEU A 19 -8.63 -4.05 9.08
C LEU A 19 -9.98 -4.76 9.12
N SER A 20 -11.09 -4.02 9.07
CA SER A 20 -12.45 -4.58 9.03
C SER A 20 -12.79 -5.21 7.67
N GLY A 21 -12.19 -4.72 6.61
CA GLY A 21 -12.54 -5.05 5.24
C GLY A 21 -13.92 -4.54 4.80
N GLU A 22 -14.54 -3.66 5.57
CA GLU A 22 -15.90 -3.14 5.33
C GLU A 22 -15.94 -1.60 5.18
N THR A 23 -14.78 -0.94 5.07
CA THR A 23 -14.70 0.51 4.89
C THR A 23 -15.31 0.91 3.54
N ALA A 24 -16.42 1.62 3.57
CA ALA A 24 -17.21 1.95 2.37
C ALA A 24 -16.41 2.72 1.31
N GLU A 25 -15.59 3.68 1.72
CA GLU A 25 -14.75 4.47 0.80
C GLU A 25 -13.68 3.62 0.12
N VAL A 26 -13.08 2.66 0.85
CA VAL A 26 -12.12 1.72 0.29
C VAL A 26 -12.81 0.82 -0.73
N LEU A 27 -13.96 0.24 -0.36
CA LEU A 27 -14.73 -0.65 -1.22
C LEU A 27 -15.15 0.04 -2.52
N GLU A 28 -15.64 1.26 -2.44
CA GLU A 28 -16.01 2.05 -3.63
C GLU A 28 -14.79 2.34 -4.52
N SER A 29 -13.67 2.74 -3.91
CA SER A 29 -12.44 3.05 -4.64
C SER A 29 -11.87 1.84 -5.37
N ILE A 30 -11.85 0.67 -4.73
CA ILE A 30 -11.36 -0.55 -5.39
C ILE A 30 -12.28 -1.03 -6.51
N ARG A 31 -13.60 -0.85 -6.38
CA ARG A 31 -14.55 -1.17 -7.45
C ARG A 31 -14.32 -0.30 -8.68
N ILE A 32 -14.06 0.99 -8.49
CA ILE A 32 -13.72 1.91 -9.59
C ILE A 32 -12.40 1.48 -10.25
N ALA A 33 -11.36 1.22 -9.47
CA ALA A 33 -10.06 0.80 -10.00
C ALA A 33 -10.16 -0.54 -10.75
N LYS A 34 -10.90 -1.50 -10.20
CA LYS A 34 -11.16 -2.81 -10.81
C LYS A 34 -11.90 -2.68 -12.15
N SER A 35 -12.89 -1.80 -12.24
CA SER A 35 -13.61 -1.53 -13.50
C SER A 35 -12.70 -0.95 -14.58
N ARG A 36 -11.55 -0.39 -14.20
CA ARG A 36 -10.51 0.13 -15.09
C ARG A 36 -9.43 -0.89 -15.44
N GLY A 37 -9.54 -2.12 -14.94
CA GLY A 37 -8.60 -3.21 -15.21
C GLY A 37 -7.44 -3.31 -14.22
N ALA A 38 -7.43 -2.51 -13.15
CA ALA A 38 -6.39 -2.60 -12.12
C ALA A 38 -6.45 -3.93 -11.34
N SER A 39 -5.28 -4.41 -10.94
CA SER A 39 -5.15 -5.54 -10.02
C SER A 39 -5.28 -5.05 -8.58
N ILE A 40 -6.00 -5.79 -7.75
CA ILE A 40 -6.26 -5.41 -6.36
C ILE A 40 -5.68 -6.46 -5.42
N ILE A 41 -4.86 -6.02 -4.47
CA ILE A 41 -4.44 -6.80 -3.30
C ILE A 41 -5.06 -6.17 -2.06
N CYS A 42 -5.67 -6.98 -1.21
CA CYS A 42 -6.24 -6.53 0.06
C CYS A 42 -5.39 -7.00 1.24
N ILE A 43 -5.10 -6.09 2.16
CA ILE A 43 -4.53 -6.40 3.49
C ILE A 43 -5.62 -6.14 4.52
N THR A 44 -6.10 -7.18 5.16
CA THR A 44 -7.24 -7.11 6.09
C THR A 44 -7.12 -8.13 7.22
N ALA A 45 -7.78 -7.87 8.34
CA ALA A 45 -7.93 -8.87 9.42
C ALA A 45 -9.07 -9.85 9.15
N VAL A 46 -9.97 -9.57 8.19
CA VAL A 46 -11.17 -10.36 7.91
C VAL A 46 -11.15 -10.86 6.46
N SER A 47 -10.68 -12.09 6.27
CA SER A 47 -10.49 -12.71 4.93
C SER A 47 -11.78 -12.90 4.13
N ARG A 48 -12.93 -12.85 4.75
CA ARG A 48 -14.25 -12.97 4.10
C ARG A 48 -15.01 -11.64 4.00
N SER A 49 -14.33 -10.53 4.20
CA SER A 49 -14.92 -9.19 4.10
C SER A 49 -15.31 -8.81 2.67
N SER A 50 -16.08 -7.74 2.55
CA SER A 50 -16.50 -7.21 1.25
C SER A 50 -15.31 -6.77 0.38
N VAL A 51 -14.32 -6.11 0.96
CA VAL A 51 -13.10 -5.70 0.24
C VAL A 51 -12.29 -6.92 -0.20
N ALA A 52 -12.17 -7.95 0.65
CA ALA A 52 -11.48 -9.18 0.32
C ALA A 52 -12.12 -9.90 -0.88
N LYS A 53 -13.45 -9.95 -0.94
CA LYS A 53 -14.20 -10.57 -2.05
C LYS A 53 -13.99 -9.86 -3.40
N GLU A 54 -13.73 -8.57 -3.38
CA GLU A 54 -13.45 -7.77 -4.59
C GLU A 54 -11.98 -7.81 -5.03
N SER A 55 -11.10 -8.36 -4.20
CA SER A 55 -9.65 -8.39 -4.42
C SER A 55 -9.22 -9.71 -5.09
N GLN A 56 -8.19 -9.67 -5.93
CA GLN A 56 -7.59 -10.87 -6.51
C GLN A 56 -6.77 -11.65 -5.48
N GLU A 57 -6.05 -10.94 -4.63
CA GLU A 57 -5.23 -11.53 -3.57
C GLU A 57 -5.57 -10.90 -2.22
N VAL A 58 -5.54 -11.71 -1.19
CA VAL A 58 -5.85 -11.29 0.18
C VAL A 58 -4.70 -11.70 1.10
N ILE A 59 -4.13 -10.72 1.78
CA ILE A 59 -3.16 -10.93 2.86
C ILE A 59 -3.87 -10.70 4.18
N GLN A 60 -4.02 -11.76 4.95
CA GLN A 60 -4.67 -11.67 6.26
C GLN A 60 -3.66 -11.32 7.35
N VAL A 61 -3.98 -10.29 8.13
CA VAL A 61 -3.24 -9.90 9.33
C VAL A 61 -3.99 -10.35 10.58
N ALA A 62 -3.26 -10.53 11.70
CA ALA A 62 -3.87 -10.93 12.95
C ALA A 62 -4.85 -9.86 13.48
N ALA A 63 -6.02 -10.29 13.90
CA ALA A 63 -6.98 -9.44 14.60
C ALA A 63 -6.62 -9.36 16.08
N LEU A 64 -6.55 -8.16 16.63
CA LEU A 64 -6.22 -7.91 18.06
C LEU A 64 -7.23 -8.49 19.04
N LYS A 65 -8.43 -8.87 18.59
CA LYS A 65 -9.51 -9.39 19.46
C LYS A 65 -9.19 -10.71 20.16
N ASN A 66 -8.15 -11.42 19.72
CA ASN A 66 -7.78 -12.74 20.28
C ASN A 66 -6.57 -12.68 21.24
N LEU A 67 -6.01 -11.50 21.50
CA LEU A 67 -4.94 -11.32 22.47
C LEU A 67 -5.53 -10.85 23.80
N ASP A 68 -6.05 -11.80 24.58
CA ASP A 68 -6.54 -11.60 25.94
C ASP A 68 -5.39 -11.36 26.96
N THR A 69 -4.23 -11.00 26.46
CA THR A 69 -3.04 -10.68 27.23
C THR A 69 -2.71 -9.21 27.02
N GLY A 70 -3.17 -8.34 27.87
CA GLY A 70 -2.85 -6.91 28.09
C GLY A 70 -1.76 -6.16 27.29
N THR A 71 -1.08 -6.80 26.38
CA THR A 71 -0.10 -6.23 25.44
C THR A 71 -0.76 -5.96 24.10
N LYS A 72 -1.17 -4.72 23.89
CA LYS A 72 -1.71 -4.27 22.62
C LYS A 72 -0.60 -4.14 21.57
N ILE A 73 -0.37 -5.18 20.79
CA ILE A 73 0.44 -5.06 19.58
C ILE A 73 -0.40 -4.30 18.56
N SER A 74 0.11 -3.15 18.12
CA SER A 74 -0.56 -2.35 17.11
C SER A 74 -0.67 -3.14 15.79
N PRO A 75 -1.86 -3.26 15.18
CA PRO A 75 -2.02 -3.90 13.87
C PRO A 75 -1.23 -3.18 12.77
N GLN A 76 -0.90 -1.93 12.97
CA GLN A 76 -0.09 -1.11 12.08
C GLN A 76 1.33 -1.67 11.92
N PHE A 77 1.90 -2.30 12.95
CA PHE A 77 3.22 -2.91 12.87
C PHE A 77 3.24 -4.08 11.87
N SER A 78 2.25 -4.94 11.90
CA SER A 78 2.13 -6.07 10.96
C SER A 78 1.94 -5.57 9.52
N ILE A 79 1.17 -4.52 9.31
CA ILE A 79 0.96 -3.89 8.00
C ILE A 79 2.27 -3.31 7.47
N LEU A 80 3.02 -2.58 8.29
CA LEU A 80 4.32 -2.03 7.92
C LEU A 80 5.32 -3.11 7.53
N ALA A 81 5.38 -4.20 8.28
CA ALA A 81 6.25 -5.34 7.97
C ALA A 81 5.90 -5.98 6.63
N ILE A 82 4.61 -6.17 6.35
CA ILE A 82 4.12 -6.70 5.06
C ILE A 82 4.48 -5.75 3.92
N MET A 83 4.26 -4.46 4.09
CA MET A 83 4.60 -3.47 3.08
C MET A 83 6.09 -3.43 2.79
N ASP A 84 6.93 -3.57 3.80
CA ASP A 84 8.39 -3.62 3.64
C ASP A 84 8.83 -4.86 2.87
N VAL A 85 8.26 -6.03 3.17
CA VAL A 85 8.51 -7.27 2.43
C VAL A 85 8.06 -7.15 0.97
N LEU A 86 6.87 -6.64 0.70
CA LEU A 86 6.35 -6.45 -0.66
C LEU A 86 7.22 -5.49 -1.46
N TYR A 87 7.66 -4.40 -0.85
CA TYR A 87 8.54 -3.42 -1.47
C TYR A 87 9.91 -4.01 -1.79
N SER A 88 10.51 -4.75 -0.86
CA SER A 88 11.79 -5.42 -1.05
C SER A 88 11.72 -6.45 -2.17
N TYR A 89 10.65 -7.23 -2.22
CA TYR A 89 10.40 -8.21 -3.28
C TYR A 89 10.21 -7.55 -4.65
N TYR A 90 9.48 -6.45 -4.69
CA TYR A 90 9.31 -5.65 -5.90
C TYR A 90 10.65 -5.15 -6.44
N PHE A 91 11.55 -4.66 -5.58
CA PHE A 91 12.89 -4.22 -5.97
C PHE A 91 13.78 -5.36 -6.46
N ALA A 92 13.69 -6.54 -5.86
CA ALA A 92 14.51 -7.70 -6.21
C ALA A 92 14.21 -8.26 -7.60
N ASN A 93 12.95 -8.17 -8.06
CA ASN A 93 12.49 -8.81 -9.30
C ASN A 93 12.70 -8.01 -10.58
N ASP A 94 13.00 -6.73 -10.51
CA ASP A 94 13.18 -5.89 -11.70
C ASP A 94 14.17 -4.77 -11.40
N SER A 95 15.45 -5.14 -11.32
CA SER A 95 16.47 -4.30 -10.73
C SER A 95 16.86 -3.06 -11.53
N TYR A 96 16.76 -3.08 -12.88
CA TYR A 96 17.32 -1.99 -13.68
C TYR A 96 16.43 -0.72 -13.67
N PHE A 97 15.18 -0.82 -14.08
CA PHE A 97 14.27 0.36 -14.15
C PHE A 97 13.96 0.92 -12.76
N LYS A 98 13.81 0.07 -11.76
CA LYS A 98 13.52 0.47 -10.39
C LYS A 98 14.70 1.15 -9.72
N THR A 99 15.92 0.68 -9.95
CA THR A 99 17.14 1.32 -9.46
C THR A 99 17.33 2.69 -10.10
N GLN A 100 17.04 2.85 -11.38
CA GLN A 100 17.09 4.14 -12.06
C GLN A 100 16.10 5.14 -11.49
N LYS A 101 14.84 4.69 -11.25
CA LYS A 101 13.79 5.50 -10.66
C LYS A 101 14.12 5.93 -9.23
N TYR A 102 14.68 5.03 -8.44
CA TYR A 102 15.14 5.30 -7.08
C TYR A 102 16.28 6.32 -7.04
N LYS A 103 17.29 6.16 -7.89
CA LYS A 103 18.40 7.11 -8.02
C LYS A 103 17.93 8.49 -8.46
N ALA A 104 17.00 8.58 -9.40
CA ALA A 104 16.40 9.84 -9.82
C ALA A 104 15.65 10.54 -8.69
N THR A 105 14.91 9.79 -7.89
CA THR A 105 14.20 10.31 -6.71
C THR A 105 15.17 10.82 -5.65
N LEU A 106 16.22 10.08 -5.34
CA LEU A 106 17.26 10.51 -4.39
C LEU A 106 17.98 11.79 -4.85
N SER A 107 18.31 11.89 -6.15
CA SER A 107 18.93 13.08 -6.73
C SER A 107 18.03 14.31 -6.60
N ALA A 108 16.72 14.14 -6.85
CA ALA A 108 15.75 15.22 -6.70
C ALA A 108 15.60 15.69 -5.24
N ILE A 109 15.63 14.76 -4.28
CA ILE A 109 15.57 15.08 -2.84
C ILE A 109 16.83 15.83 -2.40
N ARG A 110 18.03 15.38 -2.83
CA ARG A 110 19.31 16.03 -2.50
C ARG A 110 19.39 17.44 -3.08
N ALA A 111 19.04 17.64 -4.34
CA ALA A 111 19.03 18.96 -4.97
C ALA A 111 18.09 19.95 -4.24
N LYS A 112 16.98 19.45 -3.66
CA LYS A 112 16.07 20.27 -2.88
C LYS A 112 16.62 20.62 -1.49
N GLY A 113 17.43 19.75 -0.90
CA GLY A 113 18.12 19.99 0.39
C GLY A 113 19.20 21.05 0.28
N GLU A 114 20.00 21.05 -0.79
CA GLU A 114 21.06 22.04 -1.03
C GLU A 114 20.52 23.46 -1.24
N HIS A 115 19.31 23.59 -1.82
CA HIS A 115 18.67 24.91 -1.98
C HIS A 115 18.10 25.50 -0.67
N THR A 116 17.97 24.71 0.40
CA THR A 116 17.46 25.18 1.68
C THR A 116 18.59 25.68 2.60
N GLU A 117 19.80 25.19 2.45
CA GLU A 117 20.96 25.63 3.26
C GLU A 117 21.52 26.98 2.79
N ASP A 118 21.33 27.33 1.52
CA ASP A 118 21.84 28.62 0.95
C ASP A 118 20.95 29.84 1.28
N LYS A 119 19.86 29.68 2.03
CA LYS A 119 18.94 30.78 2.40
C LYS A 119 19.05 31.24 3.85
N ASP A 120 19.89 30.62 4.67
CA ASP A 120 20.09 30.97 6.09
C ASP A 120 21.44 31.66 6.37
N GLU A 121 22.13 32.17 5.34
CA GLU A 121 23.24 33.09 5.50
C GLU A 121 22.84 34.54 5.15
#